data_7407e63f5a2c5f6dc26310444fab298b
#
_entry.id   7407e63f5a2c5f6dc26310444fab298b
#
_cell.length_a   1.000
_cell.length_b   1.000
_cell.length_c   1.000
_cell.angle_alpha   90.00
_cell.angle_beta   90.00
_cell.angle_gamma   90.00
#
_symmetry.space_group_name_H-M   'P 1'
#
loop_
_entity.id
_entity.type
_entity.pdbx_description
1 polymer ?
#
loop_
_entity_poly.entity_id
_entity_poly.type
_entity_poly.pdbx_seq_one_letter_code
_entity_poly.pdbx_strand_id
1 'polypeptide(L)'
;FHNFTLLHDDIMDNAAVRRGKPSVYARWGGNVAILSGDAMLISAYRLLAQAPPALLPRILEVFNTMALGVCEGQQYDMDFESKQKVSVVEYMSMIELKTSVLVAGSAMMGAILGGADEEQSRRLYQFAIELGMAFQLQDDLLDSYGGEELGKTIGGDILEGKKSYLMVTAMSRADEEQREVLRHTYKDAALAPAEKIARVRAVFDALDVPRLTEQQISLRFDRALATLDGLNVPDARKEPLREYARSLMGRRK
;
A
#
# COMPACT_ATOMS: atom_id res chain seq x y z
N PHE A 1 5.22 -10.22 10.92
CA PHE A 1 4.73 -10.52 9.57
C PHE A 1 5.13 -9.43 8.57
N HIS A 2 4.78 -8.16 8.79
CA HIS A 2 5.06 -7.08 7.83
C HIS A 2 6.55 -7.01 7.39
N ASN A 3 7.50 -7.15 8.30
CA ASN A 3 8.91 -7.15 7.93
C ASN A 3 9.30 -8.35 7.04
N PHE A 4 8.64 -9.49 7.20
CA PHE A 4 8.75 -10.64 6.32
C PHE A 4 8.30 -10.29 4.90
N THR A 5 7.10 -9.68 4.75
CA THR A 5 6.58 -9.33 3.43
C THR A 5 7.49 -8.33 2.71
N LEU A 6 8.00 -7.30 3.42
CA LEU A 6 8.95 -6.34 2.85
C LEU A 6 10.26 -6.99 2.39
N LEU A 7 10.74 -8.00 3.11
CA LEU A 7 12.00 -8.66 2.78
C LEU A 7 11.86 -9.53 1.54
N HIS A 8 10.72 -10.22 1.37
CA HIS A 8 10.44 -10.98 0.15
C HIS A 8 10.09 -10.06 -1.03
N ASP A 9 9.39 -8.95 -0.81
CA ASP A 9 9.14 -7.89 -1.78
C ASP A 9 10.46 -7.35 -2.36
N ASP A 10 11.46 -7.06 -1.51
CA ASP A 10 12.80 -6.63 -1.94
C ASP A 10 13.49 -7.64 -2.90
N ILE A 11 13.20 -8.94 -2.76
CA ILE A 11 13.74 -9.97 -3.67
C ILE A 11 13.02 -9.89 -5.02
N MET A 12 11.70 -9.79 -5.01
CA MET A 12 10.85 -9.76 -6.20
C MET A 12 11.14 -8.52 -7.04
N ASP A 13 11.28 -7.36 -6.38
CA ASP A 13 11.55 -6.06 -7.00
C ASP A 13 13.05 -5.83 -7.30
N ASN A 14 13.94 -6.75 -6.94
CA ASN A 14 15.41 -6.55 -7.00
C ASN A 14 15.85 -5.26 -6.29
N ALA A 15 15.20 -4.91 -5.19
CA ALA A 15 15.39 -3.65 -4.50
C ALA A 15 16.78 -3.54 -3.86
N ALA A 16 17.56 -2.54 -4.26
CA ALA A 16 18.90 -2.31 -3.71
C ALA A 16 18.86 -1.73 -2.28
N VAL A 17 17.85 -0.93 -1.97
CA VAL A 17 17.75 -0.15 -0.73
C VAL A 17 16.37 -0.28 -0.09
N ARG A 18 16.33 -0.44 1.24
CA ARG A 18 15.13 -0.40 2.05
C ARG A 18 15.35 0.50 3.26
N ARG A 19 14.52 1.53 3.44
CA ARG A 19 14.61 2.49 4.56
C ARG A 19 16.01 3.11 4.71
N GLY A 20 16.60 3.53 3.59
CA GLY A 20 17.91 4.18 3.54
C GLY A 20 19.12 3.26 3.80
N LYS A 21 18.92 1.94 3.87
CA LYS A 21 19.98 0.95 4.04
C LYS A 21 19.94 -0.08 2.91
N PRO A 22 21.07 -0.74 2.56
CA PRO A 22 21.03 -1.86 1.64
C PRO A 22 20.00 -2.90 2.09
N SER A 23 19.17 -3.38 1.16
CA SER A 23 18.22 -4.46 1.44
C SER A 23 18.98 -5.75 1.85
N VAL A 24 18.29 -6.68 2.50
CA VAL A 24 18.88 -7.99 2.83
C VAL A 24 19.28 -8.73 1.54
N TYR A 25 18.44 -8.62 0.52
CA TYR A 25 18.70 -9.17 -0.82
C TYR A 25 20.00 -8.61 -1.42
N ALA A 26 20.17 -7.29 -1.43
CA ALA A 26 21.34 -6.64 -2.00
C ALA A 26 22.62 -6.93 -1.21
N ARG A 27 22.51 -7.09 0.13
CA ARG A 27 23.67 -7.26 1.00
C ARG A 27 24.16 -8.72 1.14
N TRP A 28 23.22 -9.68 1.17
CA TRP A 28 23.54 -11.10 1.47
C TRP A 28 23.04 -12.07 0.41
N GLY A 29 22.36 -11.60 -0.63
CA GLY A 29 21.83 -12.41 -1.72
C GLY A 29 20.48 -13.05 -1.45
N GLY A 30 19.86 -13.56 -2.52
CA GLY A 30 18.47 -14.03 -2.52
C GLY A 30 18.21 -15.17 -1.54
N ASN A 31 19.09 -16.19 -1.49
CA ASN A 31 18.87 -17.34 -0.61
C ASN A 31 18.86 -16.97 0.88
N VAL A 32 19.73 -16.04 1.30
CA VAL A 32 19.74 -15.54 2.68
C VAL A 32 18.46 -14.72 2.94
N ALA A 33 18.03 -13.91 2.00
CA ALA A 33 16.82 -13.13 2.11
C ALA A 33 15.58 -14.04 2.23
N ILE A 34 15.44 -15.09 1.40
CA ILE A 34 14.34 -16.07 1.47
C ILE A 34 14.30 -16.72 2.86
N LEU A 35 15.40 -17.33 3.29
CA LEU A 35 15.46 -18.03 4.59
C LEU A 35 15.20 -17.10 5.77
N SER A 36 15.66 -15.84 5.70
CA SER A 36 15.40 -14.85 6.73
C SER A 36 13.92 -14.48 6.79
N GLY A 37 13.28 -14.33 5.63
CA GLY A 37 11.84 -14.09 5.54
C GLY A 37 11.04 -15.25 6.12
N ASP A 38 11.35 -16.49 5.74
CA ASP A 38 10.69 -17.69 6.25
C ASP A 38 10.80 -17.78 7.79
N ALA A 39 11.99 -17.50 8.34
CA ALA A 39 12.20 -17.45 9.78
C ALA A 39 11.35 -16.36 10.46
N MET A 40 11.19 -15.20 9.81
CA MET A 40 10.31 -14.13 10.30
C MET A 40 8.83 -14.52 10.25
N LEU A 41 8.38 -15.23 9.22
CA LEU A 41 7.01 -15.75 9.14
C LEU A 41 6.72 -16.75 10.26
N ILE A 42 7.62 -17.70 10.48
CA ILE A 42 7.53 -18.65 11.61
C ILE A 42 7.50 -17.90 12.95
N SER A 43 8.32 -16.86 13.10
CA SER A 43 8.34 -16.04 14.29
C SER A 43 7.03 -15.28 14.50
N ALA A 44 6.36 -14.83 13.43
CA ALA A 44 5.05 -14.22 13.51
C ALA A 44 4.00 -15.21 14.07
N TYR A 45 3.98 -16.44 13.58
CA TYR A 45 3.10 -17.48 14.14
C TYR A 45 3.41 -17.81 15.61
N ARG A 46 4.69 -17.83 15.99
CA ARG A 46 5.06 -18.04 17.41
C ARG A 46 4.55 -16.93 18.31
N LEU A 47 4.48 -15.69 17.84
CA LEU A 47 3.88 -14.57 18.58
C LEU A 47 2.36 -14.71 18.65
N LEU A 48 1.69 -15.06 17.56
CA LEU A 48 0.25 -15.30 17.54
C LEU A 48 -0.17 -16.42 18.50
N ALA A 49 0.63 -17.47 18.59
CA ALA A 49 0.39 -18.60 19.50
C ALA A 49 0.41 -18.23 21.01
N GLN A 50 0.85 -16.99 21.35
CA GLN A 50 0.78 -16.47 22.73
C GLN A 50 -0.57 -15.84 23.06
N ALA A 51 -1.49 -15.74 22.09
CA ALA A 51 -2.83 -15.22 22.34
C ALA A 51 -3.60 -16.14 23.31
N PRO A 52 -4.56 -15.59 24.07
CA PRO A 52 -5.41 -16.40 24.94
C PRO A 52 -6.05 -17.57 24.19
N PRO A 53 -6.01 -18.80 24.72
CA PRO A 53 -6.48 -20.00 24.00
C PRO A 53 -7.92 -19.88 23.46
N ALA A 54 -8.80 -19.18 24.17
CA ALA A 54 -10.18 -18.97 23.74
C ALA A 54 -10.31 -18.05 22.51
N LEU A 55 -9.34 -17.15 22.27
CA LEU A 55 -9.34 -16.21 21.15
C LEU A 55 -8.46 -16.66 19.99
N LEU A 56 -7.53 -17.59 20.25
CA LEU A 56 -6.53 -18.02 19.27
C LEU A 56 -7.11 -18.49 17.93
N PRO A 57 -8.18 -19.33 17.89
CA PRO A 57 -8.76 -19.76 16.61
C PRO A 57 -9.23 -18.58 15.76
N ARG A 58 -9.91 -17.60 16.37
CA ARG A 58 -10.43 -16.42 15.69
C ARG A 58 -9.30 -15.49 15.22
N ILE A 59 -8.25 -15.32 16.03
CA ILE A 59 -7.07 -14.53 15.67
C ILE A 59 -6.32 -15.16 14.50
N LEU A 60 -6.15 -16.50 14.51
CA LEU A 60 -5.51 -17.22 13.41
C LEU A 60 -6.31 -17.13 12.11
N GLU A 61 -7.65 -17.18 12.17
CA GLU A 61 -8.50 -17.00 11.01
C GLU A 61 -8.29 -15.61 10.37
N VAL A 62 -8.34 -14.55 11.18
CA VAL A 62 -8.08 -13.18 10.70
C VAL A 62 -6.67 -13.04 10.13
N PHE A 63 -5.67 -13.57 10.82
CA PHE A 63 -4.29 -13.53 10.37
C PHE A 63 -4.08 -14.27 9.06
N ASN A 64 -4.59 -15.49 8.92
CA ASN A 64 -4.42 -16.30 7.72
C ASN A 64 -5.11 -15.66 6.52
N THR A 65 -6.35 -15.17 6.70
CA THR A 65 -7.08 -14.45 5.64
C THR A 65 -6.31 -13.21 5.17
N MET A 66 -5.84 -12.41 6.12
CA MET A 66 -5.01 -11.23 5.83
C MET A 66 -3.70 -11.62 5.12
N ALA A 67 -3.00 -12.64 5.62
CA ALA A 67 -1.70 -13.06 5.07
C ALA A 67 -1.83 -13.59 3.64
N LEU A 68 -2.88 -14.38 3.36
CA LEU A 68 -3.19 -14.83 2.00
C LEU A 68 -3.55 -13.65 1.09
N GLY A 69 -4.37 -12.71 1.57
CA GLY A 69 -4.71 -11.50 0.83
C GLY A 69 -3.47 -10.69 0.42
N VAL A 70 -2.49 -10.53 1.33
CA VAL A 70 -1.21 -9.87 0.99
C VAL A 70 -0.46 -10.62 -0.12
N CYS A 71 -0.42 -11.96 -0.08
CA CYS A 71 0.22 -12.75 -1.12
C CYS A 71 -0.50 -12.62 -2.47
N GLU A 72 -1.82 -12.63 -2.47
CA GLU A 72 -2.64 -12.42 -3.67
C GLU A 72 -2.44 -11.00 -4.25
N GLY A 73 -2.41 -9.98 -3.39
CA GLY A 73 -2.15 -8.60 -3.78
C GLY A 73 -0.76 -8.44 -4.40
N GLN A 74 0.26 -9.08 -3.85
CA GLN A 74 1.60 -9.12 -4.43
C GLN A 74 1.63 -9.83 -5.79
N GLN A 75 0.88 -10.93 -5.93
CA GLN A 75 0.77 -11.62 -7.22
C GLN A 75 0.13 -10.71 -8.28
N TYR A 76 -0.95 -9.98 -7.94
CA TYR A 76 -1.55 -9.02 -8.86
C TYR A 76 -0.59 -7.91 -9.26
N ASP A 77 0.21 -7.38 -8.32
CA ASP A 77 1.20 -6.33 -8.60
C ASP A 77 2.22 -6.83 -9.63
N MET A 78 2.78 -8.02 -9.44
CA MET A 78 3.70 -8.66 -10.38
C MET A 78 3.03 -8.91 -11.75
N ASP A 79 1.80 -9.43 -11.78
CA ASP A 79 1.06 -9.68 -13.03
C ASP A 79 0.82 -8.39 -13.80
N PHE A 80 0.61 -7.27 -13.10
CA PHE A 80 0.40 -5.97 -13.72
C PHE A 80 1.62 -5.46 -14.49
N GLU A 81 2.84 -5.86 -14.13
CA GLU A 81 4.05 -5.49 -14.88
C GLU A 81 3.94 -5.90 -16.36
N SER A 82 3.46 -7.12 -16.61
CA SER A 82 3.32 -7.69 -17.97
C SER A 82 2.01 -7.32 -18.66
N LYS A 83 0.97 -6.94 -17.89
CA LYS A 83 -0.36 -6.68 -18.41
C LYS A 83 -0.41 -5.38 -19.22
N GLN A 84 -0.91 -5.43 -20.45
CA GLN A 84 -0.97 -4.24 -21.31
C GLN A 84 -1.90 -3.15 -20.77
N LYS A 85 -3.02 -3.53 -20.17
CA LYS A 85 -4.02 -2.62 -19.64
C LYS A 85 -4.46 -3.07 -18.25
N VAL A 86 -4.34 -2.18 -17.30
CA VAL A 86 -4.87 -2.33 -15.94
C VAL A 86 -5.91 -1.24 -15.74
N SER A 87 -7.09 -1.60 -15.28
CA SER A 87 -8.15 -0.66 -14.94
C SER A 87 -7.95 -0.08 -13.54
N VAL A 88 -8.56 1.07 -13.27
CA VAL A 88 -8.57 1.67 -11.92
C VAL A 88 -9.17 0.70 -10.88
N VAL A 89 -10.20 -0.07 -11.26
CA VAL A 89 -10.84 -1.04 -10.36
C VAL A 89 -9.86 -2.16 -9.99
N GLU A 90 -9.14 -2.72 -10.97
CA GLU A 90 -8.14 -3.77 -10.72
C GLU A 90 -7.00 -3.24 -9.84
N TYR A 91 -6.54 -2.01 -10.11
CA TYR A 91 -5.53 -1.37 -9.28
C TYR A 91 -6.00 -1.20 -7.83
N MET A 92 -7.22 -0.68 -7.63
CA MET A 92 -7.79 -0.52 -6.30
C MET A 92 -7.92 -1.86 -5.54
N SER A 93 -8.31 -2.93 -6.22
CA SER A 93 -8.35 -4.27 -5.62
C SER A 93 -6.96 -4.78 -5.24
N MET A 94 -5.96 -4.54 -6.08
CA MET A 94 -4.57 -4.92 -5.80
C MET A 94 -4.04 -4.20 -4.54
N ILE A 95 -4.19 -2.88 -4.41
CA ILE A 95 -3.69 -2.16 -3.23
C ILE A 95 -4.50 -2.46 -1.96
N GLU A 96 -5.79 -2.79 -2.08
CA GLU A 96 -6.57 -3.30 -0.95
C GLU A 96 -5.93 -4.56 -0.40
N LEU A 97 -5.63 -5.52 -1.27
CA LEU A 97 -5.02 -6.80 -0.88
C LEU A 97 -3.55 -6.65 -0.46
N LYS A 98 -2.72 -5.97 -1.25
CA LYS A 98 -1.28 -5.84 -0.98
C LYS A 98 -0.99 -5.02 0.28
N THR A 99 -1.77 -3.95 0.53
CA THR A 99 -1.47 -2.95 1.57
C THR A 99 -2.53 -2.91 2.67
N SER A 100 -3.82 -2.73 2.31
CA SER A 100 -4.85 -2.36 3.29
C SER A 100 -5.27 -3.51 4.19
N VAL A 101 -5.34 -4.76 3.68
CA VAL A 101 -5.75 -5.92 4.48
C VAL A 101 -4.81 -6.19 5.66
N LEU A 102 -3.53 -5.87 5.53
CA LEU A 102 -2.57 -6.02 6.63
C LEU A 102 -2.89 -5.05 7.78
N VAL A 103 -3.16 -3.80 7.47
CA VAL A 103 -3.55 -2.78 8.45
C VAL A 103 -4.88 -3.17 9.10
N ALA A 104 -5.84 -3.61 8.28
CA ALA A 104 -7.17 -4.00 8.72
C ALA A 104 -7.17 -5.25 9.60
N GLY A 105 -6.44 -6.30 9.21
CA GLY A 105 -6.27 -7.50 10.02
C GLY A 105 -5.60 -7.21 11.35
N SER A 106 -4.61 -6.32 11.36
CA SER A 106 -3.94 -5.88 12.59
C SER A 106 -4.90 -5.15 13.53
N ALA A 107 -5.72 -4.23 13.01
CA ALA A 107 -6.74 -3.51 13.79
C ALA A 107 -7.81 -4.46 14.33
N MET A 108 -8.28 -5.41 13.52
CA MET A 108 -9.28 -6.40 13.93
C MET A 108 -8.74 -7.36 15.01
N MET A 109 -7.51 -7.86 14.86
CA MET A 109 -6.89 -8.70 15.89
C MET A 109 -6.72 -7.93 17.20
N GLY A 110 -6.30 -6.65 17.14
CA GLY A 110 -6.22 -5.78 18.31
C GLY A 110 -7.59 -5.59 18.98
N ALA A 111 -8.65 -5.40 18.20
CA ALA A 111 -10.02 -5.28 18.71
C ALA A 111 -10.48 -6.57 19.43
N ILE A 112 -10.25 -7.74 18.81
CA ILE A 112 -10.57 -9.04 19.40
C ILE A 112 -9.85 -9.24 20.75
N LEU A 113 -8.56 -8.94 20.80
CA LEU A 113 -7.77 -9.02 22.02
C LEU A 113 -8.22 -8.02 23.08
N GLY A 114 -8.72 -6.85 22.67
CA GLY A 114 -9.29 -5.82 23.52
C GLY A 114 -10.71 -6.13 24.01
N GLY A 115 -11.30 -7.28 23.62
CA GLY A 115 -12.64 -7.71 24.04
C GLY A 115 -13.79 -7.10 23.24
N ALA A 116 -13.52 -6.57 22.05
CA ALA A 116 -14.56 -6.09 21.15
C ALA A 116 -15.42 -7.25 20.65
N ASP A 117 -16.72 -6.99 20.50
CA ASP A 117 -17.64 -7.90 19.85
C ASP A 117 -17.37 -8.03 18.34
N GLU A 118 -18.12 -8.88 17.68
CA GLU A 118 -17.95 -9.15 16.24
C GLU A 118 -18.20 -7.92 15.38
N GLU A 119 -19.23 -7.13 15.69
CA GLU A 119 -19.57 -5.95 14.91
C GLU A 119 -18.53 -4.85 15.07
N GLN A 120 -18.10 -4.58 16.29
CA GLN A 120 -17.02 -3.60 16.58
C GLN A 120 -15.69 -4.00 15.91
N SER A 121 -15.35 -5.29 15.95
CA SER A 121 -14.16 -5.82 15.31
C SER A 121 -14.20 -5.63 13.78
N ARG A 122 -15.35 -5.90 13.14
CA ARG A 122 -15.55 -5.66 11.69
C ARG A 122 -15.51 -4.19 11.34
N ARG A 123 -16.08 -3.31 12.16
CA ARG A 123 -16.01 -1.85 11.93
C ARG A 123 -14.58 -1.33 12.02
N LEU A 124 -13.78 -1.82 12.97
CA LEU A 124 -12.37 -1.47 13.06
C LEU A 124 -11.58 -2.01 11.85
N TYR A 125 -11.91 -3.19 11.37
CA TYR A 125 -11.39 -3.70 10.10
C TYR A 125 -11.70 -2.76 8.95
N GLN A 126 -12.97 -2.35 8.80
CA GLN A 126 -13.40 -1.45 7.71
C GLN A 126 -12.76 -0.06 7.81
N PHE A 127 -12.66 0.51 9.02
CA PHE A 127 -11.89 1.74 9.26
C PHE A 127 -10.47 1.62 8.73
N ALA A 128 -9.79 0.52 9.04
CA ALA A 128 -8.40 0.31 8.67
C ALA A 128 -8.22 -0.02 7.17
N ILE A 129 -9.20 -0.65 6.51
CA ILE A 129 -9.22 -0.80 5.04
C ILE A 129 -9.21 0.57 4.37
N GLU A 130 -10.16 1.44 4.73
CA GLU A 130 -10.27 2.77 4.10
C GLU A 130 -9.02 3.62 4.38
N LEU A 131 -8.46 3.54 5.59
CA LEU A 131 -7.22 4.23 5.96
C LEU A 131 -6.02 3.70 5.17
N GLY A 132 -5.88 2.39 5.01
CA GLY A 132 -4.82 1.76 4.22
C GLY A 132 -4.89 2.12 2.74
N MET A 133 -6.13 2.18 2.19
CA MET A 133 -6.37 2.64 0.82
C MET A 133 -5.95 4.10 0.63
N ALA A 134 -6.35 4.99 1.55
CA ALA A 134 -5.95 6.40 1.53
C ALA A 134 -4.43 6.55 1.61
N PHE A 135 -3.78 5.77 2.48
CA PHE A 135 -2.33 5.77 2.65
C PHE A 135 -1.59 5.37 1.37
N GLN A 136 -2.03 4.29 0.69
CA GLN A 136 -1.38 3.84 -0.56
C GLN A 136 -1.56 4.86 -1.69
N LEU A 137 -2.77 5.41 -1.86
CA LEU A 137 -3.02 6.46 -2.84
C LEU A 137 -2.15 7.70 -2.58
N GLN A 138 -1.92 8.03 -1.31
CA GLN A 138 -1.02 9.11 -0.92
C GLN A 138 0.45 8.79 -1.21
N ASP A 139 0.89 7.53 -0.99
CA ASP A 139 2.25 7.10 -1.32
C ASP A 139 2.51 7.22 -2.83
N ASP A 140 1.58 6.78 -3.67
CA ASP A 140 1.63 6.94 -5.14
C ASP A 140 1.72 8.42 -5.57
N LEU A 141 0.91 9.28 -4.93
CA LEU A 141 0.93 10.72 -5.22
C LEU A 141 2.26 11.34 -4.82
N LEU A 142 2.75 11.00 -3.63
CA LEU A 142 4.01 11.52 -3.10
C LEU A 142 5.23 10.99 -3.87
N ASP A 143 5.19 9.75 -4.38
CA ASP A 143 6.25 9.26 -5.26
C ASP A 143 6.42 10.14 -6.48
N SER A 144 5.31 10.54 -7.11
CA SER A 144 5.36 11.36 -8.32
C SER A 144 5.50 12.86 -8.05
N TYR A 145 4.95 13.39 -6.95
CA TYR A 145 4.80 14.84 -6.69
C TYR A 145 5.35 15.31 -5.33
N GLY A 146 5.92 14.40 -4.55
CA GLY A 146 6.52 14.74 -3.25
C GLY A 146 7.76 15.62 -3.37
N GLY A 147 8.18 16.19 -2.25
CA GLY A 147 9.42 16.98 -2.15
C GLY A 147 10.67 16.12 -1.89
N GLU A 148 11.85 16.70 -2.06
CA GLU A 148 13.15 16.05 -1.76
C GLU A 148 13.28 15.62 -0.30
N GLU A 149 12.47 16.19 0.60
CA GLU A 149 12.45 15.91 2.03
C GLU A 149 12.02 14.47 2.37
N LEU A 150 11.40 13.74 1.42
CA LEU A 150 10.98 12.34 1.58
C LEU A 150 12.14 11.33 1.58
N GLY A 151 13.34 11.76 1.23
CA GLY A 151 14.53 10.87 1.17
C GLY A 151 14.41 9.75 0.13
N LYS A 152 13.41 9.81 -0.76
CA LYS A 152 13.21 8.92 -1.90
C LYS A 152 13.51 9.67 -3.21
N THR A 153 13.87 8.93 -4.25
CA THR A 153 13.94 9.47 -5.61
C THR A 153 12.52 9.81 -6.06
N ILE A 154 12.25 11.09 -6.38
CA ILE A 154 10.95 11.51 -6.92
C ILE A 154 10.72 10.83 -8.26
N GLY A 155 9.52 10.26 -8.45
CA GLY A 155 9.14 9.59 -9.70
C GLY A 155 9.72 8.17 -9.84
N GLY A 156 10.04 7.50 -8.74
CA GLY A 156 10.51 6.12 -8.73
C GLY A 156 9.58 5.20 -9.51
N ASP A 157 8.28 5.24 -9.25
CA ASP A 157 7.27 4.46 -9.96
C ASP A 157 7.25 4.71 -11.46
N ILE A 158 7.47 5.97 -11.87
CA ILE A 158 7.56 6.34 -13.30
C ILE A 158 8.80 5.72 -13.92
N LEU A 159 9.94 5.77 -13.22
CA LEU A 159 11.22 5.25 -13.72
C LEU A 159 11.19 3.72 -13.83
N GLU A 160 10.60 3.05 -12.87
CA GLU A 160 10.43 1.59 -12.83
C GLU A 160 9.31 1.09 -13.77
N GLY A 161 8.49 2.00 -14.30
CA GLY A 161 7.38 1.64 -15.20
C GLY A 161 6.19 1.02 -14.48
N LYS A 162 6.07 1.26 -13.17
CA LYS A 162 4.96 0.75 -12.34
C LYS A 162 3.62 1.35 -12.74
N LYS A 163 2.59 0.56 -12.61
CA LYS A 163 1.20 0.99 -12.88
C LYS A 163 0.55 1.52 -11.61
N SER A 164 1.06 2.66 -11.11
CA SER A 164 0.50 3.39 -9.97
C SER A 164 -0.93 3.89 -10.24
N TYR A 165 -1.64 4.34 -9.20
CA TYR A 165 -2.96 4.94 -9.33
C TYR A 165 -2.99 6.09 -10.34
N LEU A 166 -1.93 6.91 -10.33
CA LEU A 166 -1.81 8.03 -11.27
C LEU A 166 -1.76 7.53 -12.72
N MET A 167 -0.95 6.51 -12.97
CA MET A 167 -0.79 5.96 -14.32
C MET A 167 -2.07 5.30 -14.84
N VAL A 168 -2.73 4.45 -14.03
CA VAL A 168 -3.95 3.79 -14.47
C VAL A 168 -5.11 4.78 -14.66
N THR A 169 -5.16 5.84 -13.83
CA THR A 169 -6.12 6.93 -13.97
C THR A 169 -5.87 7.73 -15.24
N ALA A 170 -4.62 8.15 -15.47
CA ALA A 170 -4.23 8.84 -16.70
C ALA A 170 -4.60 8.02 -17.95
N MET A 171 -4.20 6.75 -17.99
CA MET A 171 -4.50 5.85 -19.12
C MET A 171 -6.00 5.67 -19.37
N SER A 172 -6.83 5.74 -18.33
CA SER A 172 -8.29 5.62 -18.46
C SER A 172 -8.94 6.87 -19.06
N ARG A 173 -8.35 8.04 -18.87
CA ARG A 173 -8.88 9.36 -19.24
C ARG A 173 -8.25 9.95 -20.53
N ALA A 174 -7.02 9.53 -20.82
CA ALA A 174 -6.23 10.03 -21.93
C ALA A 174 -6.92 9.81 -23.28
N ASP A 175 -6.76 10.75 -24.20
CA ASP A 175 -6.98 10.54 -25.63
C ASP A 175 -5.89 9.63 -26.23
N GLU A 176 -5.95 9.36 -27.55
CA GLU A 176 -4.99 8.43 -28.16
C GLU A 176 -3.58 9.02 -28.24
N GLU A 177 -3.43 10.32 -28.47
CA GLU A 177 -2.13 11.00 -28.49
C GLU A 177 -1.46 10.94 -27.11
N GLN A 178 -2.20 11.28 -26.06
CA GLN A 178 -1.71 11.22 -24.67
C GLN A 178 -1.35 9.79 -24.26
N ARG A 179 -2.15 8.78 -24.66
CA ARG A 179 -1.85 7.36 -24.39
C ARG A 179 -0.56 6.93 -25.07
N GLU A 180 -0.34 7.39 -26.29
CA GLU A 180 0.87 7.06 -27.03
C GLU A 180 2.10 7.71 -26.36
N VAL A 181 1.99 8.96 -25.92
CA VAL A 181 3.05 9.62 -25.15
C VAL A 181 3.37 8.82 -23.88
N LEU A 182 2.37 8.42 -23.10
CA LEU A 182 2.59 7.64 -21.88
C LEU A 182 3.24 6.27 -22.21
N ARG A 183 2.72 5.51 -23.17
CA ARG A 183 3.24 4.19 -23.56
C ARG A 183 4.70 4.25 -24.02
N HIS A 184 5.02 5.22 -24.86
CA HIS A 184 6.38 5.41 -25.37
C HIS A 184 7.31 5.82 -24.25
N THR A 185 6.96 6.85 -23.47
CA THR A 185 7.80 7.37 -22.41
C THR A 185 8.11 6.31 -21.34
N TYR A 186 7.12 5.49 -20.97
CA TYR A 186 7.32 4.44 -19.97
C TYR A 186 8.31 3.34 -20.44
N LYS A 187 8.32 3.04 -21.74
CA LYS A 187 9.18 1.99 -22.31
C LYS A 187 10.54 2.49 -22.76
N ASP A 188 10.72 3.78 -22.88
CA ASP A 188 11.96 4.37 -23.39
C ASP A 188 13.05 4.33 -22.32
N ALA A 189 13.97 3.39 -22.48
CA ALA A 189 15.14 3.26 -21.60
C ALA A 189 16.27 4.26 -21.95
N ALA A 190 16.20 4.95 -23.10
CA ALA A 190 17.20 5.91 -23.53
C ALA A 190 16.94 7.34 -23.00
N LEU A 191 15.71 7.61 -22.54
CA LEU A 191 15.38 8.90 -21.93
C LEU A 191 16.09 9.12 -20.62
N ALA A 192 16.63 10.33 -20.44
CA ALA A 192 17.16 10.75 -19.15
C ALA A 192 16.05 10.69 -18.07
N PRO A 193 16.34 10.22 -16.83
CA PRO A 193 15.35 10.07 -15.77
C PRO A 193 14.48 11.32 -15.54
N ALA A 194 15.10 12.50 -15.47
CA ALA A 194 14.38 13.76 -15.27
C ALA A 194 13.42 14.09 -16.42
N GLU A 195 13.83 13.81 -17.66
CA GLU A 195 13.00 14.02 -18.85
C GLU A 195 11.83 13.04 -18.90
N LYS A 196 12.06 11.77 -18.55
CA LYS A 196 11.02 10.74 -18.46
C LYS A 196 9.95 11.17 -17.46
N ILE A 197 10.34 11.57 -16.25
CA ILE A 197 9.43 12.05 -15.21
C ILE A 197 8.65 13.28 -15.68
N ALA A 198 9.35 14.27 -16.25
CA ALA A 198 8.72 15.52 -16.71
C ALA A 198 7.66 15.28 -17.78
N ARG A 199 7.93 14.40 -18.78
CA ARG A 199 6.99 14.08 -19.84
C ARG A 199 5.73 13.38 -19.30
N VAL A 200 5.88 12.41 -18.39
CA VAL A 200 4.75 11.69 -17.79
C VAL A 200 3.92 12.63 -16.94
N ARG A 201 4.55 13.44 -16.07
CA ARG A 201 3.84 14.41 -15.23
C ARG A 201 3.08 15.44 -16.06
N ALA A 202 3.62 15.89 -17.19
CA ALA A 202 2.91 16.82 -18.07
C ALA A 202 1.57 16.26 -18.55
N VAL A 203 1.49 14.94 -18.83
CA VAL A 203 0.23 14.28 -19.18
C VAL A 203 -0.68 14.13 -17.94
N PHE A 204 -0.12 13.77 -16.79
CA PHE A 204 -0.90 13.68 -15.54
C PHE A 204 -1.53 15.04 -15.17
N ASP A 205 -0.77 16.13 -15.31
CA ASP A 205 -1.23 17.50 -15.03
C ASP A 205 -2.31 17.94 -16.03
N ALA A 206 -2.12 17.66 -17.33
CA ALA A 206 -3.11 17.98 -18.36
C ALA A 206 -4.45 17.24 -18.16
N LEU A 207 -4.43 16.07 -17.54
CA LEU A 207 -5.60 15.27 -17.22
C LEU A 207 -6.14 15.49 -15.79
N ASP A 208 -5.53 16.42 -15.04
CA ASP A 208 -5.89 16.75 -13.65
C ASP A 208 -5.82 15.53 -12.70
N VAL A 209 -4.93 14.58 -12.99
CA VAL A 209 -4.80 13.33 -12.23
C VAL A 209 -4.38 13.57 -10.78
N PRO A 210 -3.43 14.49 -10.46
CA PRO A 210 -3.07 14.75 -9.07
C PRO A 210 -4.28 15.16 -8.22
N ARG A 211 -5.09 16.11 -8.69
CA ARG A 211 -6.28 16.56 -7.96
C ARG A 211 -7.32 15.43 -7.82
N LEU A 212 -7.51 14.61 -8.84
CA LEU A 212 -8.39 13.44 -8.76
C LEU A 212 -7.90 12.43 -7.72
N THR A 213 -6.57 12.25 -7.61
CA THR A 213 -5.97 11.37 -6.59
C THR A 213 -6.20 11.95 -5.20
N GLU A 214 -5.96 13.25 -4.99
CA GLU A 214 -6.25 13.93 -3.72
C GLU A 214 -7.72 13.79 -3.29
N GLN A 215 -8.64 13.88 -4.24
CA GLN A 215 -10.07 13.67 -3.97
C GLN A 215 -10.37 12.23 -3.51
N GLN A 216 -9.72 11.23 -4.11
CA GLN A 216 -9.88 9.84 -3.68
C GLN A 216 -9.25 9.60 -2.30
N ILE A 217 -8.09 10.19 -2.02
CA ILE A 217 -7.46 10.14 -0.70
C ILE A 217 -8.41 10.71 0.35
N SER A 218 -8.94 11.93 0.12
CA SER A 218 -9.86 12.59 1.05
C SER A 218 -11.13 11.76 1.27
N LEU A 219 -11.72 11.23 0.21
CA LEU A 219 -12.93 10.39 0.29
C LEU A 219 -12.70 9.15 1.16
N ARG A 220 -11.57 8.45 0.97
CA ARG A 220 -11.22 7.25 1.75
C ARG A 220 -10.96 7.61 3.22
N PHE A 221 -10.24 8.69 3.46
CA PHE A 221 -9.95 9.17 4.80
C PHE A 221 -11.21 9.57 5.57
N ASP A 222 -12.12 10.30 4.92
CA ASP A 222 -13.40 10.71 5.52
C ASP A 222 -14.27 9.49 5.85
N ARG A 223 -14.31 8.48 4.98
CA ARG A 223 -14.99 7.21 5.24
C ARG A 223 -14.39 6.46 6.42
N ALA A 224 -13.06 6.43 6.52
CA ALA A 224 -12.38 5.85 7.66
C ALA A 224 -12.81 6.54 8.97
N LEU A 225 -12.73 7.86 9.03
CA LEU A 225 -13.13 8.60 10.22
C LEU A 225 -14.61 8.43 10.55
N ALA A 226 -15.51 8.47 9.57
CA ALA A 226 -16.93 8.23 9.79
C ALA A 226 -17.20 6.82 10.36
N THR A 227 -16.47 5.80 9.88
CA THR A 227 -16.57 4.44 10.40
C THR A 227 -16.09 4.35 11.85
N LEU A 228 -14.98 5.01 12.19
CA LEU A 228 -14.45 5.08 13.56
C LEU A 228 -15.42 5.82 14.50
N ASP A 229 -15.98 6.94 14.04
CA ASP A 229 -16.92 7.73 14.82
C ASP A 229 -18.21 6.97 15.11
N GLY A 230 -18.65 6.12 14.19
CA GLY A 230 -19.80 5.23 14.35
C GLY A 230 -19.62 4.07 15.34
N LEU A 231 -18.41 3.87 15.91
CA LEU A 231 -18.20 2.85 16.93
C LEU A 231 -18.89 3.23 18.24
N ASN A 232 -19.57 2.26 18.85
CA ASN A 232 -20.23 2.44 20.15
C ASN A 232 -19.23 2.27 21.31
N VAL A 233 -18.23 3.17 21.36
CA VAL A 233 -17.25 3.25 22.44
C VAL A 233 -17.01 4.73 22.81
N PRO A 234 -16.59 5.04 24.05
CA PRO A 234 -16.30 6.42 24.46
C PRO A 234 -15.30 7.11 23.52
N ASP A 235 -15.51 8.38 23.22
CA ASP A 235 -14.65 9.15 22.29
C ASP A 235 -13.18 9.17 22.71
N ALA A 236 -12.91 9.23 24.01
CA ALA A 236 -11.55 9.15 24.53
C ALA A 236 -10.78 7.88 24.09
N ARG A 237 -11.49 6.78 23.79
CA ARG A 237 -10.88 5.55 23.26
C ARG A 237 -10.66 5.58 21.75
N LYS A 238 -11.41 6.44 21.03
CA LYS A 238 -11.25 6.63 19.59
C LYS A 238 -10.12 7.60 19.25
N GLU A 239 -9.85 8.56 20.14
CA GLU A 239 -8.92 9.66 19.86
C GLU A 239 -7.51 9.20 19.46
N PRO A 240 -6.87 8.20 20.10
CA PRO A 240 -5.57 7.71 19.64
C PRO A 240 -5.57 7.21 18.19
N LEU A 241 -6.67 6.59 17.74
CA LEU A 241 -6.81 6.14 16.35
C LEU A 241 -7.07 7.30 15.39
N ARG A 242 -7.83 8.33 15.82
CA ARG A 242 -8.01 9.56 15.03
C ARG A 242 -6.70 10.32 14.85
N GLU A 243 -5.94 10.48 15.92
CA GLU A 243 -4.62 11.12 15.89
C GLU A 243 -3.67 10.36 14.98
N TYR A 244 -3.64 9.03 15.09
CA TYR A 244 -2.84 8.19 14.21
C TYR A 244 -3.25 8.33 12.75
N ALA A 245 -4.55 8.27 12.44
CA ALA A 245 -5.06 8.45 11.09
C ALA A 245 -4.68 9.83 10.52
N ARG A 246 -4.85 10.90 11.30
CA ARG A 246 -4.42 12.26 10.91
C ARG A 246 -2.92 12.35 10.68
N SER A 247 -2.11 11.69 11.51
CA SER A 247 -0.65 11.68 11.35
C SER A 247 -0.20 10.98 10.07
N LEU A 248 -0.90 9.93 9.65
CA LEU A 248 -0.65 9.25 8.37
C LEU A 248 -0.95 10.16 7.17
N MET A 249 -2.08 10.87 7.22
CA MET A 249 -2.50 11.78 6.14
C MET A 249 -1.75 13.12 6.16
N GLY A 250 -1.22 13.52 7.30
CA GLY A 250 -0.39 14.73 7.43
C GLY A 250 1.04 14.59 6.89
N ARG A 251 1.39 13.43 6.34
CA ARG A 251 2.67 13.21 5.66
C ARG A 251 2.73 14.07 4.39
N ARG A 252 3.30 15.25 4.53
CA ARG A 252 3.81 16.07 3.41
C ARG A 252 5.33 15.95 3.31
N LYS A 253 5.90 15.13 4.20
CA LYS A 253 7.34 14.93 4.35
C LYS A 253 7.67 13.46 4.40
#